data_5e8c02c89e2fcd49446f6237d9d32e0e
#
_entry.id   5e8c02c89e2fcd49446f6237d9d32e0e
#
_cell.length_a   1.000
_cell.length_b   1.000
_cell.length_c   1.000
_cell.angle_alpha   90.00
_cell.angle_beta   90.00
_cell.angle_gamma   90.00
#
_symmetry.space_group_name_H-M   'P 1'
#
loop_
_entity.id
_entity.type
_entity.pdbx_description
1 polymer ?
#
loop_
_entity_poly.entity_id
_entity_poly.type
_entity_poly.pdbx_seq_one_letter_code
_entity_poly.pdbx_strand_id
1 'polypeptide(L)'
;MKHLDNRIQFNEMVININRATNEVEFTDVHELGVDTSLKNKPVIDTTTIPGTTIYSIFQRNDKLALDGNPLIYALKGDSKWWMSDENKNKLLARINEVIDKFCQMHPSDFTIVVPSHSRLNSTFGKMIHDSLMRVGKQNIVIENLLVKMTVDEVEDEMFKEDSPFVDEFGDDIDFVWNELRESFSRMEDENDGIFSYKMVKPPMYRKYILKTLKYSDEEYARELASKMPGKNILIIDDTVTFGRTLNNAVELTSNMRKLKRDVDSIEEMSPRSISILTLMSVKKKSKSKRKRKRI
;
A
#
# COMPACT_ATOMS: atom_id res chain seq x y z
N MET A 1 9.78 -48.82 1.34
CA MET A 1 10.14 -47.46 0.85
C MET A 1 9.32 -46.46 1.61
N LYS A 2 9.91 -45.75 2.59
CA LYS A 2 9.24 -44.70 3.35
C LYS A 2 9.31 -43.43 2.51
N HIS A 3 8.17 -42.96 2.03
CA HIS A 3 8.07 -41.60 1.50
C HIS A 3 8.39 -40.64 2.65
N LEU A 4 9.54 -40.00 2.57
CA LEU A 4 9.89 -38.84 3.36
C LEU A 4 8.94 -37.71 2.94
N ASP A 5 7.97 -37.44 3.80
CA ASP A 5 7.07 -36.29 3.72
C ASP A 5 7.93 -35.04 4.01
N ASN A 6 8.56 -34.49 2.98
CA ASN A 6 9.31 -33.24 3.04
C ASN A 6 8.33 -32.05 3.08
N ARG A 7 7.34 -32.10 3.96
CA ARG A 7 6.67 -30.87 4.40
C ARG A 7 7.63 -30.15 5.32
N ILE A 8 8.48 -29.32 4.73
CA ILE A 8 9.26 -28.34 5.48
C ILE A 8 8.24 -27.59 6.35
N GLN A 9 8.33 -27.73 7.66
CA GLN A 9 7.52 -26.97 8.61
C GLN A 9 7.96 -25.50 8.54
N PHE A 10 7.39 -24.75 7.59
CA PHE A 10 7.62 -23.30 7.45
C PHE A 10 6.97 -22.47 8.58
N ASN A 11 6.57 -23.11 9.69
CA ASN A 11 5.69 -22.49 10.67
C ASN A 11 6.30 -21.37 11.52
N GLU A 12 7.63 -21.18 11.50
CA GLU A 12 8.30 -20.27 12.44
C GLU A 12 9.44 -19.44 11.83
N MET A 13 9.50 -19.30 10.51
CA MET A 13 10.56 -18.48 9.89
C MET A 13 10.31 -17.00 10.11
N VAL A 14 11.29 -16.32 10.68
CA VAL A 14 11.30 -14.87 10.91
C VAL A 14 12.34 -14.22 10.01
N ILE A 15 12.05 -13.01 9.57
CA ILE A 15 13.00 -12.21 8.79
C ILE A 15 13.95 -11.52 9.76
N ASN A 16 15.24 -11.81 9.61
CA ASN A 16 16.32 -11.12 10.29
C ASN A 16 16.97 -10.10 9.35
N ILE A 17 17.52 -9.04 9.93
CA ILE A 17 18.24 -8.00 9.20
C ILE A 17 19.65 -7.92 9.73
N ASN A 18 20.57 -8.41 8.93
CA ASN A 18 22.00 -8.30 9.21
C ASN A 18 22.49 -6.90 8.79
N ARG A 19 22.69 -6.02 9.76
CA ARG A 19 23.11 -4.64 9.50
C ARG A 19 24.59 -4.51 9.10
N ALA A 20 25.40 -5.48 9.44
CA ALA A 20 26.82 -5.46 9.08
C ALA A 20 27.00 -5.73 7.58
N THR A 21 26.17 -6.61 7.02
CA THR A 21 26.19 -6.98 5.60
C THR A 21 25.09 -6.33 4.77
N ASN A 22 24.13 -5.63 5.42
CA ASN A 22 22.89 -5.14 4.81
C ASN A 22 22.05 -6.26 4.16
N GLU A 23 22.13 -7.47 4.72
CA GLU A 23 21.41 -8.63 4.22
C GLU A 23 20.09 -8.85 4.96
N VAL A 24 19.06 -9.21 4.20
CA VAL A 24 17.77 -9.66 4.71
C VAL A 24 17.69 -11.17 4.59
N GLU A 25 17.62 -11.86 5.72
CA GLU A 25 17.73 -13.32 5.82
C GLU A 25 16.47 -13.91 6.45
N PHE A 26 16.16 -15.15 6.13
CA PHE A 26 15.24 -15.98 6.91
C PHE A 26 16.04 -16.79 7.95
N THR A 27 15.58 -16.74 9.19
CA THR A 27 16.21 -17.43 10.32
C THR A 27 15.15 -18.09 11.17
N ASP A 28 15.55 -19.16 11.84
CA ASP A 28 14.71 -19.87 12.84
C ASP A 28 14.76 -19.16 14.21
N VAL A 29 15.61 -18.14 14.35
CA VAL A 29 15.77 -17.39 15.59
C VAL A 29 14.82 -16.22 15.62
N HIS A 30 13.90 -16.22 16.60
CA HIS A 30 12.85 -15.20 16.78
C HIS A 30 13.41 -13.89 17.38
N GLU A 31 14.35 -13.23 16.72
CA GLU A 31 14.75 -11.89 17.07
C GLU A 31 14.03 -10.85 16.20
N LEU A 32 12.91 -10.33 16.74
CA LEU A 32 12.48 -8.94 16.63
C LEU A 32 12.28 -8.37 15.20
N GLY A 33 11.73 -9.14 14.27
CA GLY A 33 11.56 -8.65 12.92
C GLY A 33 10.10 -8.50 12.49
N VAL A 34 9.89 -8.78 11.21
CA VAL A 34 8.57 -8.86 10.60
C VAL A 34 7.97 -10.23 10.88
N ASP A 35 6.77 -10.28 11.44
CA ASP A 35 6.04 -11.53 11.63
C ASP A 35 5.61 -12.09 10.26
N THR A 36 6.27 -13.16 9.84
CA THR A 36 6.00 -13.90 8.60
C THR A 36 5.28 -15.21 8.83
N SER A 37 4.84 -15.50 10.08
CA SER A 37 4.06 -16.69 10.38
C SER A 37 2.75 -16.70 9.60
N LEU A 38 2.21 -17.89 9.30
CA LEU A 38 0.90 -18.02 8.65
C LEU A 38 -0.27 -17.85 9.63
N LYS A 39 0.02 -17.78 10.93
CA LYS A 39 -0.98 -17.61 11.96
C LYS A 39 -1.61 -16.21 11.86
N ASN A 40 -2.93 -16.14 11.80
CA ASN A 40 -3.69 -14.89 11.70
C ASN A 40 -3.31 -14.02 10.48
N LYS A 41 -2.98 -14.64 9.34
CA LYS A 41 -2.69 -13.94 8.09
C LYS A 41 -3.81 -14.15 7.06
N PRO A 42 -4.09 -13.11 6.26
CA PRO A 42 -3.54 -11.74 6.35
C PRO A 42 -4.00 -11.02 7.63
N VAL A 43 -3.20 -10.03 8.05
CA VAL A 43 -3.58 -9.13 9.16
C VAL A 43 -4.62 -8.13 8.68
N ILE A 44 -5.67 -7.93 9.47
CA ILE A 44 -6.81 -7.06 9.10
C ILE A 44 -6.73 -5.73 9.85
N ASP A 45 -6.85 -4.62 9.11
CA ASP A 45 -6.99 -3.27 9.66
C ASP A 45 -8.22 -2.58 9.05
N THR A 46 -9.16 -2.18 9.89
CA THR A 46 -10.38 -1.46 9.51
C THR A 46 -10.38 -0.02 9.99
N THR A 47 -9.24 0.47 10.50
CA THR A 47 -9.15 1.76 11.19
C THR A 47 -8.31 2.81 10.45
N THR A 48 -7.45 2.38 9.53
CA THR A 48 -6.57 3.29 8.80
C THR A 48 -7.32 4.10 7.75
N ILE A 49 -8.23 3.47 7.01
CA ILE A 49 -9.08 4.12 6.01
C ILE A 49 -10.54 3.82 6.38
N PRO A 50 -11.34 4.83 6.75
CA PRO A 50 -12.74 4.63 7.11
C PRO A 50 -13.53 3.93 5.99
N GLY A 51 -14.35 2.95 6.37
CA GLY A 51 -15.18 2.21 5.41
C GLY A 51 -14.46 1.22 4.50
N THR A 52 -13.13 1.09 4.63
CA THR A 52 -12.33 0.18 3.79
C THR A 52 -11.54 -0.79 4.66
N THR A 53 -11.57 -2.07 4.30
CA THR A 53 -10.77 -3.10 4.98
C THR A 53 -9.41 -3.23 4.29
N ILE A 54 -8.36 -3.13 5.08
CA ILE A 54 -6.98 -3.34 4.64
C ILE A 54 -6.51 -4.70 5.16
N TYR A 55 -6.03 -5.51 4.25
CA TYR A 55 -5.37 -6.78 4.53
C TYR A 55 -3.88 -6.62 4.32
N SER A 56 -3.07 -7.16 5.22
CA SER A 56 -1.61 -7.10 5.09
C SER A 56 -1.01 -8.48 5.22
N ILE A 57 -0.14 -8.86 4.27
CA ILE A 57 0.52 -10.16 4.28
C ILE A 57 1.43 -10.26 5.50
N PHE A 58 2.22 -9.23 5.76
CA PHE A 58 3.10 -9.16 6.91
C PHE A 58 2.77 -7.95 7.78
N GLN A 59 3.15 -8.04 9.05
CA GLN A 59 3.04 -6.94 9.98
C GLN A 59 4.39 -6.68 10.62
N ARG A 60 4.81 -5.42 10.56
CA ARG A 60 6.01 -4.95 11.22
C ARG A 60 5.79 -4.81 12.71
N ASN A 61 6.75 -5.27 13.52
CA ASN A 61 6.71 -5.07 14.97
C ASN A 61 7.16 -3.64 15.33
N ASP A 62 6.33 -2.89 16.06
CA ASP A 62 6.61 -1.49 16.47
C ASP A 62 7.86 -1.27 17.30
N LYS A 63 8.35 -2.32 17.97
CA LYS A 63 9.48 -2.19 18.89
C LYS A 63 10.80 -1.91 18.17
N LEU A 64 10.87 -2.20 16.88
CA LEU A 64 12.06 -1.98 16.06
C LEU A 64 11.69 -1.19 14.80
N ALA A 65 11.78 0.13 14.91
CA ALA A 65 11.38 1.08 13.88
C ALA A 65 12.06 0.91 12.50
N LEU A 66 12.96 -0.05 12.34
CA LEU A 66 13.84 -0.14 11.17
C LEU A 66 13.67 -1.40 10.31
N ASP A 67 12.94 -2.43 10.78
CA ASP A 67 13.00 -3.75 10.14
C ASP A 67 12.11 -3.91 8.90
N GLY A 68 11.02 -3.17 8.82
CA GLY A 68 10.11 -3.26 7.67
C GLY A 68 10.65 -2.64 6.38
N ASN A 69 11.43 -1.56 6.50
CA ASN A 69 11.98 -0.87 5.33
C ASN A 69 13.07 -1.69 4.62
N PRO A 70 14.05 -2.30 5.31
CA PRO A 70 15.04 -3.17 4.67
C PRO A 70 14.44 -4.30 3.84
N LEU A 71 13.40 -4.97 4.33
CA LEU A 71 12.72 -6.01 3.56
C LEU A 71 12.11 -5.47 2.26
N ILE A 72 11.39 -4.35 2.33
CA ILE A 72 10.78 -3.74 1.15
C ILE A 72 11.85 -3.25 0.18
N TYR A 73 12.93 -2.66 0.68
CA TYR A 73 14.05 -2.22 -0.16
C TYR A 73 14.74 -3.40 -0.85
N ALA A 74 15.03 -4.48 -0.14
CA ALA A 74 15.61 -5.67 -0.73
C ALA A 74 14.70 -6.30 -1.81
N LEU A 75 13.37 -6.33 -1.58
CA LEU A 75 12.40 -6.79 -2.57
C LEU A 75 12.30 -5.88 -3.79
N LYS A 76 12.51 -4.58 -3.61
CA LYS A 76 12.52 -3.58 -4.69
C LYS A 76 13.83 -3.59 -5.50
N GLY A 77 14.85 -4.30 -5.03
CA GLY A 77 16.19 -4.28 -5.63
C GLY A 77 16.96 -3.01 -5.32
N ASP A 78 16.68 -2.37 -4.18
CA ASP A 78 17.44 -1.20 -3.71
C ASP A 78 18.89 -1.62 -3.44
N SER A 79 19.86 -0.84 -3.93
CA SER A 79 21.29 -1.16 -3.86
C SER A 79 21.85 -1.24 -2.44
N LYS A 80 21.15 -0.67 -1.46
CA LYS A 80 21.59 -0.67 -0.05
C LYS A 80 21.28 -1.97 0.68
N TRP A 81 20.16 -2.62 0.32
CA TRP A 81 19.69 -3.81 1.00
C TRP A 81 19.54 -4.95 -0.01
N TRP A 82 20.02 -6.12 0.34
CA TRP A 82 19.96 -7.26 -0.55
C TRP A 82 19.44 -8.52 0.14
N MET A 83 19.05 -9.47 -0.64
CA MET A 83 18.55 -10.77 -0.21
C MET A 83 19.08 -11.82 -1.17
N SER A 84 19.56 -12.95 -0.66
CA SER A 84 19.96 -14.06 -1.51
C SER A 84 18.76 -14.61 -2.29
N ASP A 85 19.00 -15.20 -3.45
CA ASP A 85 17.93 -15.80 -4.26
C ASP A 85 17.20 -16.91 -3.49
N GLU A 86 17.89 -17.66 -2.65
CA GLU A 86 17.28 -18.66 -1.77
C GLU A 86 16.29 -18.02 -0.80
N ASN A 87 16.71 -16.98 -0.09
CA ASN A 87 15.86 -16.27 0.85
C ASN A 87 14.68 -15.57 0.15
N LYS A 88 14.92 -15.00 -1.04
CA LYS A 88 13.89 -14.40 -1.87
C LYS A 88 12.83 -15.42 -2.29
N ASN A 89 13.26 -16.61 -2.74
CA ASN A 89 12.35 -17.68 -3.12
C ASN A 89 11.52 -18.19 -1.94
N LYS A 90 12.13 -18.35 -0.76
CA LYS A 90 11.41 -18.71 0.48
C LYS A 90 10.37 -17.65 0.83
N LEU A 91 10.72 -16.37 0.71
CA LEU A 91 9.80 -15.25 0.98
C LEU A 91 8.64 -15.23 -0.01
N LEU A 92 8.93 -15.37 -1.31
CA LEU A 92 7.89 -15.39 -2.35
C LEU A 92 6.94 -16.58 -2.18
N ALA A 93 7.47 -17.76 -1.81
CA ALA A 93 6.62 -18.91 -1.48
C ALA A 93 5.67 -18.60 -0.31
N ARG A 94 6.18 -17.97 0.75
CA ARG A 94 5.37 -17.56 1.90
C ARG A 94 4.32 -16.52 1.54
N ILE A 95 4.68 -15.53 0.72
CA ILE A 95 3.73 -14.53 0.19
C ILE A 95 2.62 -15.23 -0.59
N ASN A 96 2.95 -16.17 -1.48
CA ASN A 96 1.98 -16.92 -2.26
C ASN A 96 1.00 -17.71 -1.38
N GLU A 97 1.46 -18.37 -0.31
CA GLU A 97 0.56 -19.09 0.62
C GLU A 97 -0.48 -18.16 1.25
N VAL A 98 -0.08 -16.94 1.65
CA VAL A 98 -1.01 -15.96 2.23
C VAL A 98 -1.96 -15.41 1.17
N ILE A 99 -1.46 -15.15 -0.05
CA ILE A 99 -2.29 -14.71 -1.18
C ILE A 99 -3.33 -15.76 -1.54
N ASP A 100 -2.93 -17.04 -1.65
CA ASP A 100 -3.85 -18.12 -2.00
C ASP A 100 -5.00 -18.23 -0.97
N LYS A 101 -4.66 -18.18 0.31
CA LYS A 101 -5.65 -18.14 1.37
C LYS A 101 -6.56 -16.92 1.30
N PHE A 102 -5.98 -15.75 1.04
CA PHE A 102 -6.73 -14.51 0.88
C PHE A 102 -7.68 -14.57 -0.32
N CYS A 103 -7.21 -15.00 -1.49
CA CYS A 103 -8.00 -15.07 -2.73
C CYS A 103 -9.15 -16.07 -2.64
N GLN A 104 -8.99 -17.17 -1.87
CA GLN A 104 -10.08 -18.11 -1.59
C GLN A 104 -11.21 -17.47 -0.77
N MET A 105 -10.88 -16.64 0.20
CA MET A 105 -11.86 -15.99 1.08
C MET A 105 -12.43 -14.69 0.51
N HIS A 106 -11.63 -13.96 -0.27
CA HIS A 106 -11.93 -12.62 -0.76
C HIS A 106 -11.65 -12.50 -2.27
N PRO A 107 -12.41 -13.22 -3.11
CA PRO A 107 -12.21 -13.13 -4.56
C PRO A 107 -12.53 -11.73 -5.06
N SER A 108 -11.67 -11.19 -5.92
CA SER A 108 -11.86 -9.91 -6.60
C SER A 108 -12.04 -10.09 -8.10
N ASP A 109 -12.89 -9.26 -8.70
CA ASP A 109 -13.10 -9.22 -10.15
C ASP A 109 -12.02 -8.35 -10.83
N PHE A 110 -11.61 -7.28 -10.15
CA PHE A 110 -10.57 -6.37 -10.62
C PHE A 110 -9.51 -6.18 -9.53
N THR A 111 -8.26 -6.11 -9.97
CA THR A 111 -7.12 -5.77 -9.12
C THR A 111 -6.46 -4.50 -9.66
N ILE A 112 -6.55 -3.40 -8.92
CA ILE A 112 -5.94 -2.11 -9.28
C ILE A 112 -4.57 -2.03 -8.58
N VAL A 113 -3.54 -1.81 -9.38
CA VAL A 113 -2.16 -1.69 -8.91
C VAL A 113 -1.83 -0.23 -8.64
N VAL A 114 -1.47 0.11 -7.40
CA VAL A 114 -0.99 1.46 -7.07
C VAL A 114 0.40 1.67 -7.69
N PRO A 115 0.65 2.83 -8.37
CA PRO A 115 1.91 3.08 -9.04
C PRO A 115 3.09 3.11 -8.05
N SER A 116 4.14 2.36 -8.37
CA SER A 116 5.40 2.28 -7.61
C SER A 116 6.60 2.47 -8.52
N HIS A 117 7.71 3.00 -8.00
CA HIS A 117 8.98 3.10 -8.77
C HIS A 117 9.60 1.73 -9.06
N SER A 118 9.17 0.67 -8.37
CA SER A 118 9.63 -0.70 -8.60
C SER A 118 8.54 -1.55 -9.21
N ARG A 119 8.93 -2.66 -9.82
CA ARG A 119 7.99 -3.66 -10.34
C ARG A 119 7.31 -4.52 -9.27
N LEU A 120 7.53 -4.21 -7.98
CA LEU A 120 7.04 -5.04 -6.87
C LEU A 120 5.51 -5.13 -6.88
N ASN A 121 4.80 -3.99 -7.04
CA ASN A 121 3.34 -3.97 -7.07
C ASN A 121 2.77 -4.74 -8.28
N SER A 122 3.38 -4.61 -9.46
CA SER A 122 2.98 -5.38 -10.66
C SER A 122 3.21 -6.89 -10.47
N THR A 123 4.35 -7.26 -9.89
CA THR A 123 4.63 -8.67 -9.53
C THR A 123 3.55 -9.19 -8.56
N PHE A 124 3.17 -8.37 -7.59
CA PHE A 124 2.15 -8.70 -6.61
C PHE A 124 0.76 -8.87 -7.24
N GLY A 125 0.40 -7.96 -8.18
CA GLY A 125 -0.82 -8.06 -8.98
C GLY A 125 -0.89 -9.37 -9.77
N LYS A 126 0.22 -9.76 -10.40
CA LYS A 126 0.32 -11.03 -11.12
C LYS A 126 0.13 -12.24 -10.19
N MET A 127 0.75 -12.25 -9.00
CA MET A 127 0.59 -13.34 -8.04
C MET A 127 -0.87 -13.51 -7.62
N ILE A 128 -1.60 -12.41 -7.42
CA ILE A 128 -3.04 -12.41 -7.10
C ILE A 128 -3.85 -12.96 -8.28
N HIS A 129 -3.58 -12.49 -9.49
CA HIS A 129 -4.23 -12.99 -10.71
C HIS A 129 -4.05 -14.51 -10.84
N ASP A 130 -2.80 -14.99 -10.77
CA ASP A 130 -2.48 -16.41 -10.89
C ASP A 130 -3.18 -17.25 -9.79
N SER A 131 -3.28 -16.70 -8.57
CA SER A 131 -3.97 -17.34 -7.46
C SER A 131 -5.48 -17.46 -7.72
N LEU A 132 -6.12 -16.38 -8.17
CA LEU A 132 -7.56 -16.37 -8.50
C LEU A 132 -7.87 -17.31 -9.67
N MET A 133 -7.02 -17.32 -10.69
CA MET A 133 -7.18 -18.25 -11.83
C MET A 133 -7.08 -19.72 -11.38
N ARG A 134 -6.18 -20.07 -10.45
CA ARG A 134 -6.08 -21.43 -9.90
C ARG A 134 -7.37 -21.89 -9.20
N VAL A 135 -8.12 -20.97 -8.61
CA VAL A 135 -9.42 -21.29 -7.97
C VAL A 135 -10.63 -21.07 -8.89
N GLY A 136 -10.39 -20.93 -10.20
CA GLY A 136 -11.44 -20.80 -11.22
C GLY A 136 -12.16 -19.44 -11.20
N LYS A 137 -11.54 -18.39 -10.67
CA LYS A 137 -12.07 -17.02 -10.67
C LYS A 137 -11.40 -16.18 -11.73
N GLN A 138 -12.19 -15.49 -12.53
CA GLN A 138 -11.65 -14.49 -13.46
C GLN A 138 -11.28 -13.23 -12.69
N ASN A 139 -10.13 -12.65 -13.02
CA ASN A 139 -9.66 -11.40 -12.44
C ASN A 139 -8.92 -10.60 -13.54
N ILE A 140 -9.15 -9.30 -13.55
CA ILE A 140 -8.47 -8.38 -14.47
C ILE A 140 -7.53 -7.50 -13.62
N VAL A 141 -6.23 -7.57 -13.92
CA VAL A 141 -5.21 -6.70 -13.31
C VAL A 141 -5.09 -5.41 -14.12
N ILE A 142 -5.20 -4.29 -13.44
CA ILE A 142 -5.15 -2.95 -14.03
C ILE A 142 -3.95 -2.22 -13.43
N GLU A 143 -2.87 -2.10 -14.20
CA GLU A 143 -1.62 -1.49 -13.75
C GLU A 143 -1.53 0.01 -14.05
N ASN A 144 -2.23 0.48 -15.08
CA ASN A 144 -2.08 1.83 -15.63
C ASN A 144 -3.30 2.72 -15.42
N LEU A 145 -4.16 2.43 -14.44
CA LEU A 145 -5.31 3.30 -14.13
C LEU A 145 -4.88 4.58 -13.41
N LEU A 146 -3.96 4.41 -12.48
CA LEU A 146 -3.48 5.49 -11.61
C LEU A 146 -2.03 5.82 -11.91
N VAL A 147 -1.69 7.10 -11.86
CA VAL A 147 -0.31 7.60 -11.92
C VAL A 147 -0.06 8.54 -10.75
N LYS A 148 1.19 8.68 -10.36
CA LYS A 148 1.59 9.66 -9.36
C LYS A 148 1.47 11.06 -9.94
N MET A 149 1.02 12.00 -9.14
CA MET A 149 1.05 13.42 -9.48
C MET A 149 2.48 13.94 -9.48
N THR A 150 2.73 14.96 -10.28
CA THR A 150 3.96 15.75 -10.23
C THR A 150 3.98 16.64 -8.99
N VAL A 151 5.12 17.23 -8.73
CA VAL A 151 5.30 18.21 -7.64
C VAL A 151 4.36 19.40 -7.84
N ASP A 152 4.34 19.99 -9.05
CA ASP A 152 3.48 21.12 -9.39
C ASP A 152 2.00 20.82 -9.18
N GLU A 153 1.54 19.63 -9.63
CA GLU A 153 0.14 19.21 -9.48
C GLU A 153 -0.25 19.04 -8.00
N VAL A 154 0.67 18.58 -7.17
CA VAL A 154 0.42 18.48 -5.71
C VAL A 154 0.43 19.85 -5.07
N GLU A 155 1.30 20.76 -5.51
CA GLU A 155 1.32 22.15 -5.08
C GLU A 155 0.00 22.83 -5.42
N ASP A 156 -0.46 22.73 -6.67
CA ASP A 156 -1.75 23.26 -7.10
C ASP A 156 -2.93 22.77 -6.23
N GLU A 157 -2.94 21.47 -5.88
CA GLU A 157 -3.98 20.91 -5.00
C GLU A 157 -3.88 21.45 -3.56
N MET A 158 -2.67 21.72 -3.06
CA MET A 158 -2.46 22.25 -1.71
C MET A 158 -2.92 23.72 -1.59
N PHE A 159 -2.77 24.50 -2.66
CA PHE A 159 -3.12 25.92 -2.67
C PHE A 159 -4.56 26.22 -3.13
N LYS A 160 -5.40 25.22 -3.34
CA LYS A 160 -6.83 25.43 -3.58
C LYS A 160 -7.49 26.09 -2.37
N GLU A 161 -8.43 27.01 -2.62
CA GLU A 161 -9.14 27.76 -1.58
C GLU A 161 -9.79 26.88 -0.50
N ASP A 162 -10.28 25.69 -0.88
CA ASP A 162 -10.94 24.71 -0.01
C ASP A 162 -9.98 23.64 0.52
N SER A 163 -8.67 23.84 0.40
CA SER A 163 -7.70 22.85 0.87
C SER A 163 -7.47 22.97 2.38
N PRO A 164 -7.24 21.85 3.08
CA PRO A 164 -6.90 21.88 4.50
C PRO A 164 -5.60 22.64 4.80
N PHE A 165 -4.73 22.83 3.81
CA PHE A 165 -3.50 23.61 3.94
C PHE A 165 -3.82 25.10 4.01
N VAL A 166 -4.63 25.59 3.11
CA VAL A 166 -5.09 27.00 3.11
C VAL A 166 -5.94 27.28 4.35
N ASP A 167 -6.87 26.39 4.70
CA ASP A 167 -7.73 26.53 5.89
C ASP A 167 -6.93 26.64 7.19
N GLU A 168 -5.87 25.86 7.35
CA GLU A 168 -5.09 25.80 8.60
C GLU A 168 -4.15 26.99 8.73
N PHE A 169 -3.50 27.41 7.64
CA PHE A 169 -2.40 28.38 7.70
C PHE A 169 -2.80 29.81 7.29
N GLY A 170 -3.83 29.98 6.48
CA GLY A 170 -4.35 31.30 6.13
C GLY A 170 -3.25 32.33 5.83
N ASP A 171 -3.14 33.37 6.67
CA ASP A 171 -2.15 34.45 6.52
C ASP A 171 -0.69 33.98 6.72
N ASP A 172 -0.46 32.85 7.41
CA ASP A 172 0.87 32.28 7.64
C ASP A 172 1.33 31.33 6.53
N ILE A 173 0.57 31.17 5.46
CA ILE A 173 0.78 30.21 4.39
C ILE A 173 2.14 30.36 3.72
N ASP A 174 2.60 31.61 3.48
CA ASP A 174 3.89 31.89 2.85
C ASP A 174 5.06 31.45 3.73
N PHE A 175 4.94 31.59 5.05
CA PHE A 175 5.96 31.14 5.98
C PHE A 175 6.10 29.62 5.94
N VAL A 176 4.97 28.90 6.05
CA VAL A 176 4.94 27.44 6.04
C VAL A 176 5.38 26.90 4.67
N TRP A 177 4.98 27.57 3.58
CA TRP A 177 5.41 27.19 2.25
C TRP A 177 6.92 27.30 2.07
N ASN A 178 7.55 28.36 2.58
CA ASN A 178 9.00 28.51 2.53
C ASN A 178 9.73 27.34 3.23
N GLU A 179 9.19 26.77 4.30
CA GLU A 179 9.74 25.55 4.94
C GLU A 179 9.58 24.29 4.07
N LEU A 180 8.50 24.19 3.29
CA LEU A 180 8.22 23.06 2.41
C LEU A 180 8.97 23.13 1.08
N ARG A 181 9.23 24.33 0.57
CA ARG A 181 9.81 24.58 -0.75
C ARG A 181 11.08 23.78 -1.02
N GLU A 182 11.99 23.68 -0.04
CA GLU A 182 13.22 22.90 -0.19
C GLU A 182 12.91 21.41 -0.48
N SER A 183 11.86 20.87 0.14
CA SER A 183 11.46 19.47 -0.09
C SER A 183 10.87 19.27 -1.47
N PHE A 184 10.11 20.23 -1.97
CA PHE A 184 9.49 20.20 -3.29
C PHE A 184 10.56 20.37 -4.38
N SER A 185 11.46 21.38 -4.28
CA SER A 185 12.58 21.55 -5.22
C SER A 185 13.49 20.32 -5.27
N ARG A 186 13.74 19.67 -4.12
CA ARG A 186 14.51 18.43 -4.11
C ARG A 186 13.82 17.29 -4.85
N MET A 187 12.49 17.22 -4.85
CA MET A 187 11.77 16.22 -5.64
C MET A 187 11.85 16.47 -7.12
N GLU A 188 11.89 17.75 -7.53
CA GLU A 188 12.12 18.13 -8.94
C GLU A 188 13.50 17.64 -9.40
N ASP A 189 14.53 17.84 -8.59
CA ASP A 189 15.91 17.50 -8.92
C ASP A 189 16.22 15.99 -8.82
N GLU A 190 15.76 15.34 -7.75
CA GLU A 190 16.16 13.97 -7.39
C GLU A 190 15.13 12.88 -7.75
N ASN A 191 13.91 13.27 -8.15
CA ASN A 191 12.79 12.34 -8.37
C ASN A 191 12.01 12.65 -9.66
N ASP A 192 12.66 13.24 -10.65
CA ASP A 192 12.09 13.60 -11.96
C ASP A 192 10.76 14.40 -11.85
N GLY A 193 10.65 15.26 -10.85
CA GLY A 193 9.46 16.04 -10.57
C GLY A 193 8.25 15.23 -10.07
N ILE A 194 8.42 13.93 -9.77
CA ILE A 194 7.34 13.08 -9.26
C ILE A 194 7.24 13.21 -7.74
N PHE A 195 6.03 13.47 -7.25
CA PHE A 195 5.80 13.66 -5.83
C PHE A 195 6.08 12.41 -5.00
N SER A 196 6.71 12.61 -3.81
CA SER A 196 7.00 11.55 -2.85
C SER A 196 6.81 12.00 -1.40
N TYR A 197 5.84 11.42 -0.69
CA TYR A 197 5.59 11.73 0.72
C TYR A 197 6.82 11.63 1.63
N LYS A 198 7.70 10.67 1.40
CA LYS A 198 8.90 10.47 2.23
C LYS A 198 9.90 11.62 2.14
N MET A 199 9.88 12.37 1.06
CA MET A 199 10.75 13.53 0.85
C MET A 199 10.22 14.80 1.51
N VAL A 200 8.93 14.88 1.85
CA VAL A 200 8.35 16.05 2.54
C VAL A 200 8.92 16.18 3.94
N LYS A 201 9.53 17.33 4.19
CA LYS A 201 10.10 17.72 5.49
C LYS A 201 9.71 19.18 5.78
N PRO A 202 9.32 19.47 7.02
CA PRO A 202 9.09 18.55 8.17
C PRO A 202 7.91 17.59 7.94
N PRO A 203 7.97 16.37 8.53
CA PRO A 203 6.92 15.35 8.31
C PRO A 203 5.52 15.74 8.78
N MET A 204 5.41 16.73 9.65
CA MET A 204 4.13 17.21 10.18
C MET A 204 3.22 17.78 9.09
N TYR A 205 3.78 18.33 8.00
CA TYR A 205 3.02 18.89 6.90
C TYR A 205 2.41 17.85 5.96
N ARG A 206 2.87 16.60 6.01
CA ARG A 206 2.31 15.51 5.19
C ARG A 206 0.81 15.32 5.37
N LYS A 207 0.26 15.72 6.52
CA LYS A 207 -1.18 15.58 6.80
C LYS A 207 -2.07 16.47 5.94
N TYR A 208 -1.54 17.54 5.37
CA TYR A 208 -2.27 18.46 4.51
C TYR A 208 -2.23 18.08 3.02
N ILE A 209 -1.36 17.16 2.64
CA ILE A 209 -1.25 16.68 1.27
C ILE A 209 -2.21 15.50 1.12
N LEU A 210 -3.37 15.74 0.54
CA LEU A 210 -4.44 14.75 0.44
C LEU A 210 -4.38 13.96 -0.87
N LYS A 211 -4.02 14.62 -1.97
CA LYS A 211 -3.98 14.03 -3.31
C LYS A 211 -2.56 13.87 -3.80
N THR A 212 -2.22 12.70 -4.29
CA THR A 212 -0.89 12.35 -4.82
C THR A 212 -0.97 11.38 -5.99
N LEU A 213 -2.20 10.98 -6.33
CA LEU A 213 -2.52 10.12 -7.46
C LEU A 213 -3.59 10.80 -8.30
N LYS A 214 -3.54 10.55 -9.60
CA LYS A 214 -4.58 10.92 -10.58
C LYS A 214 -4.83 9.76 -11.55
N TYR A 215 -5.86 9.85 -12.35
CA TYR A 215 -6.02 8.93 -13.47
C TYR A 215 -4.92 9.18 -14.50
N SER A 216 -4.39 8.12 -15.08
CA SER A 216 -3.46 8.21 -16.21
C SER A 216 -4.17 8.76 -17.45
N ASP A 217 -5.44 8.36 -17.61
CA ASP A 217 -6.33 8.75 -18.68
C ASP A 217 -7.78 8.70 -18.16
N GLU A 218 -8.51 9.82 -18.24
CA GLU A 218 -9.88 9.90 -17.76
C GLU A 218 -10.87 9.14 -18.65
N GLU A 219 -10.62 9.01 -19.95
CA GLU A 219 -11.48 8.27 -20.86
C GLU A 219 -11.39 6.77 -20.56
N TYR A 220 -10.19 6.27 -20.36
CA TYR A 220 -9.95 4.91 -19.88
C TYR A 220 -10.61 4.66 -18.53
N ALA A 221 -10.49 5.59 -17.59
CA ALA A 221 -11.16 5.49 -16.29
C ALA A 221 -12.69 5.43 -16.44
N ARG A 222 -13.29 6.22 -17.36
CA ARG A 222 -14.72 6.17 -17.69
C ARG A 222 -15.13 4.81 -18.27
N GLU A 223 -14.34 4.28 -19.18
CA GLU A 223 -14.58 2.95 -19.76
C GLU A 223 -14.60 1.87 -18.66
N LEU A 224 -13.59 1.87 -17.79
CA LEU A 224 -13.53 0.94 -16.66
C LEU A 224 -14.70 1.11 -15.69
N ALA A 225 -15.10 2.35 -15.40
CA ALA A 225 -16.25 2.66 -14.55
C ALA A 225 -17.54 1.98 -15.05
N SER A 226 -17.66 1.73 -16.37
CA SER A 226 -18.81 1.02 -16.93
C SER A 226 -18.82 -0.48 -16.66
N LYS A 227 -17.66 -1.07 -16.34
CA LYS A 227 -17.46 -2.50 -16.15
C LYS A 227 -17.43 -2.91 -14.67
N MET A 228 -17.41 -1.94 -13.75
CA MET A 228 -17.22 -2.19 -12.31
C MET A 228 -18.50 -2.26 -11.45
N PRO A 229 -19.72 -1.90 -11.91
CA PRO A 229 -20.91 -2.02 -11.07
C PRO A 229 -21.11 -3.43 -10.54
N GLY A 230 -21.36 -3.55 -9.23
CA GLY A 230 -21.57 -4.83 -8.55
C GLY A 230 -20.32 -5.71 -8.43
N LYS A 231 -19.15 -5.23 -8.83
CA LYS A 231 -17.88 -5.97 -8.81
C LYS A 231 -17.10 -5.75 -7.52
N ASN A 232 -16.31 -6.75 -7.15
CA ASN A 232 -15.37 -6.66 -6.05
C ASN A 232 -14.03 -6.14 -6.58
N ILE A 233 -13.56 -5.03 -6.02
CA ILE A 233 -12.31 -4.39 -6.41
C ILE A 233 -11.28 -4.59 -5.31
N LEU A 234 -10.09 -5.01 -5.70
CA LEU A 234 -8.92 -5.11 -4.84
C LEU A 234 -7.91 -4.04 -5.27
N ILE A 235 -7.50 -3.19 -4.35
CA ILE A 235 -6.40 -2.25 -4.54
C ILE A 235 -5.16 -2.84 -3.87
N ILE A 236 -4.03 -2.83 -4.56
CA ILE A 236 -2.78 -3.38 -4.03
C ILE A 236 -1.67 -2.34 -3.99
N ASP A 237 -0.90 -2.39 -2.88
CA ASP A 237 0.30 -1.57 -2.67
C ASP A 237 1.35 -2.36 -1.88
N ASP A 238 2.61 -1.91 -1.89
CA ASP A 238 3.67 -2.58 -1.15
C ASP A 238 3.56 -2.36 0.37
N THR A 239 3.17 -1.17 0.80
CA THR A 239 3.13 -0.82 2.23
C THR A 239 1.98 0.11 2.59
N VAL A 240 1.47 -0.05 3.82
CA VAL A 240 0.62 0.94 4.46
C VAL A 240 1.28 1.48 5.72
N THR A 241 1.52 2.78 5.74
CA THR A 241 2.03 3.49 6.92
C THR A 241 0.92 4.38 7.51
N PHE A 242 0.57 5.44 6.81
CA PHE A 242 -0.52 6.35 7.18
C PHE A 242 -1.75 6.19 6.28
N GLY A 243 -1.67 5.35 5.26
CA GLY A 243 -2.76 5.03 4.34
C GLY A 243 -3.15 6.14 3.36
N ARG A 244 -2.40 7.24 3.26
CA ARG A 244 -2.81 8.39 2.42
C ARG A 244 -2.84 8.08 0.94
N THR A 245 -1.79 7.50 0.39
CA THR A 245 -1.77 7.06 -1.01
C THR A 245 -2.90 6.08 -1.29
N LEU A 246 -3.11 5.13 -0.39
CA LEU A 246 -4.20 4.15 -0.49
C LEU A 246 -5.58 4.80 -0.36
N ASN A 247 -5.74 5.79 0.55
CA ASN A 247 -7.00 6.53 0.68
C ASN A 247 -7.32 7.28 -0.62
N ASN A 248 -6.32 7.93 -1.21
CA ASN A 248 -6.50 8.61 -2.49
C ASN A 248 -6.82 7.61 -3.63
N ALA A 249 -6.18 6.43 -3.65
CA ALA A 249 -6.53 5.38 -4.60
C ALA A 249 -7.98 4.86 -4.41
N VAL A 250 -8.44 4.67 -3.17
CA VAL A 250 -9.82 4.28 -2.85
C VAL A 250 -10.79 5.37 -3.30
N GLU A 251 -10.48 6.64 -3.02
CA GLU A 251 -11.30 7.78 -3.40
C GLU A 251 -11.44 7.87 -4.92
N LEU A 252 -10.35 7.81 -5.67
CA LEU A 252 -10.36 7.81 -7.13
C LEU A 252 -11.18 6.62 -7.65
N THR A 253 -10.94 5.41 -7.16
CA THR A 253 -11.68 4.22 -7.56
C THR A 253 -13.19 4.35 -7.29
N SER A 254 -13.57 4.89 -6.13
CA SER A 254 -14.97 5.12 -5.77
C SER A 254 -15.63 6.21 -6.61
N ASN A 255 -14.86 7.22 -7.00
CA ASN A 255 -15.33 8.38 -7.75
C ASN A 255 -15.33 8.20 -9.26
N MET A 256 -14.79 7.10 -9.81
CA MET A 256 -14.79 6.82 -11.26
C MET A 256 -16.20 6.93 -11.87
N ARG A 257 -17.24 6.55 -11.13
CA ARG A 257 -18.64 6.71 -11.54
C ARG A 257 -19.02 8.17 -11.84
N LYS A 258 -18.44 9.15 -11.14
CA LYS A 258 -18.71 10.58 -11.36
C LYS A 258 -18.15 11.11 -12.68
N LEU A 259 -17.27 10.36 -13.33
CA LEU A 259 -16.74 10.70 -14.64
C LEU A 259 -17.78 10.49 -15.76
N LYS A 260 -18.86 9.76 -15.50
CA LYS A 260 -19.99 9.61 -16.44
C LYS A 260 -20.95 10.79 -16.30
N ARG A 261 -21.09 11.56 -17.38
CA ARG A 261 -21.88 12.81 -17.41
C ARG A 261 -23.40 12.61 -17.39
N ASP A 262 -23.92 11.39 -17.70
CA ASP A 262 -25.33 11.20 -18.10
C ASP A 262 -26.08 10.08 -17.34
N VAL A 263 -25.79 9.85 -16.04
CA VAL A 263 -26.44 8.74 -15.33
C VAL A 263 -27.28 9.24 -14.16
N ASP A 264 -28.60 9.07 -14.32
CA ASP A 264 -29.63 9.50 -13.35
C ASP A 264 -29.65 8.67 -12.05
N SER A 265 -28.99 7.51 -11.97
CA SER A 265 -28.93 6.66 -10.78
C SER A 265 -27.50 6.33 -10.35
N ILE A 266 -26.98 7.10 -9.40
CA ILE A 266 -25.61 6.97 -8.89
C ILE A 266 -25.41 5.67 -8.07
N GLU A 267 -26.46 5.12 -7.44
CA GLU A 267 -26.37 3.96 -6.57
C GLU A 267 -26.13 2.63 -7.30
N GLU A 268 -26.72 2.46 -8.49
CA GLU A 268 -26.58 1.23 -9.29
C GLU A 268 -25.18 1.02 -9.88
N MET A 269 -24.34 2.06 -9.87
CA MET A 269 -23.02 2.05 -10.51
C MET A 269 -21.85 1.85 -9.55
N SER A 270 -22.13 1.64 -8.27
CA SER A 270 -21.06 1.46 -7.27
C SER A 270 -20.45 0.05 -7.35
N PRO A 271 -19.13 -0.09 -7.10
CA PRO A 271 -18.55 -1.38 -6.80
C PRO A 271 -19.29 -2.05 -5.64
N ARG A 272 -19.39 -3.37 -5.65
CA ARG A 272 -19.95 -4.13 -4.53
C ARG A 272 -19.10 -3.99 -3.28
N SER A 273 -17.77 -4.01 -3.46
CA SER A 273 -16.81 -3.80 -2.39
C SER A 273 -15.49 -3.26 -2.93
N ILE A 274 -14.81 -2.46 -2.12
CA ILE A 274 -13.41 -2.10 -2.33
C ILE A 274 -12.64 -2.57 -1.10
N SER A 275 -11.61 -3.36 -1.33
CA SER A 275 -10.67 -3.82 -0.31
C SER A 275 -9.24 -3.53 -0.74
N ILE A 276 -8.33 -3.57 0.23
CA ILE A 276 -6.92 -3.29 0.00
C ILE A 276 -6.10 -4.50 0.45
N LEU A 277 -5.10 -4.89 -0.33
CA LEU A 277 -4.09 -5.84 0.09
C LEU A 277 -2.71 -5.19 -0.02
N THR A 278 -1.96 -5.23 1.08
CA THR A 278 -0.59 -4.73 1.12
C THR A 278 0.38 -5.82 1.52
N LEU A 279 1.63 -5.69 1.07
CA LEU A 279 2.67 -6.62 1.51
C LEU A 279 2.98 -6.41 3.00
N MET A 280 2.99 -5.16 3.47
CA MET A 280 3.36 -4.84 4.85
C MET A 280 2.53 -3.72 5.47
N SER A 281 2.16 -3.91 6.73
CA SER A 281 1.58 -2.87 7.58
C SER A 281 2.43 -2.62 8.83
N VAL A 282 2.20 -1.47 9.46
CA VAL A 282 2.78 -1.13 10.77
C VAL A 282 1.78 -1.48 11.85
N LYS A 283 2.21 -2.21 12.89
CA LYS A 283 1.38 -2.50 14.05
C LYS A 283 1.05 -1.21 14.80
N LYS A 284 -0.21 -0.84 14.84
CA LYS A 284 -0.65 0.32 15.62
C LYS A 284 -0.57 0.01 17.11
N LYS A 285 0.03 0.92 17.89
CA LYS A 285 -0.04 0.85 19.36
C LYS A 285 -1.51 0.90 19.77
N SER A 286 -2.02 -0.14 20.42
CA SER A 286 -3.30 -0.05 21.09
C SER A 286 -3.23 1.13 22.06
N LYS A 287 -4.13 2.11 21.90
CA LYS A 287 -4.28 3.17 22.90
C LYS A 287 -4.65 2.46 24.21
N SER A 288 -3.66 2.18 25.07
CA SER A 288 -3.93 1.70 26.41
C SER A 288 -4.86 2.74 27.03
N LYS A 289 -6.07 2.32 27.43
CA LYS A 289 -6.96 3.15 28.24
C LYS A 289 -6.17 3.48 29.50
N ARG A 290 -5.50 4.64 29.52
CA ARG A 290 -4.99 5.20 30.78
C ARG A 290 -6.22 5.32 31.67
N LYS A 291 -6.41 4.36 32.57
CA LYS A 291 -7.29 4.53 33.73
C LYS A 291 -6.80 5.80 34.44
N ARG A 292 -7.50 6.91 34.22
CA ARG A 292 -7.37 8.07 35.11
C ARG A 292 -7.70 7.55 36.50
N LYS A 293 -6.69 7.28 37.33
CA LYS A 293 -6.88 7.24 38.78
C LYS A 293 -7.39 8.63 39.16
N ARG A 294 -8.68 8.73 39.43
CA ARG A 294 -9.21 9.86 40.22
C ARG A 294 -8.62 9.68 41.60
N ILE A 295 -7.77 10.59 42.01
CA ILE A 295 -7.38 10.83 43.37
C ILE A 295 -8.44 11.75 43.97
#